data_ce9ab3397848da2be63c296c66f920e8
#
_entry.id   ce9ab3397848da2be63c296c66f920e8
#
_cell.length_a   1.000
_cell.length_b   1.000
_cell.length_c   1.000
_cell.angle_alpha   90.00
_cell.angle_beta   90.00
_cell.angle_gamma   90.00
#
_symmetry.space_group_name_H-M   'P 1'
#
loop_
_entity.id
_entity.type
_entity.pdbx_description
1 polymer ?
#
loop_
_entity_poly.entity_id
_entity_poly.type
_entity_poly.pdbx_seq_one_letter_code
_entity_poly.pdbx_strand_id
1 'polypeptide(L)'
;MFFINNIIHILLNKQISKVYSKRFTNYNNTPKGVFWNSTLSQDLRLNIIINKILSLCKQNTISIADIGCGYGRLWNIIKERNLETKINYYGLDINKDFISFCQKNINCQNVSFELGTFPSKKVDYIVMSGTYNLTPTNSLKVWEKYVFENLCLNWKLADKALIFNCLINQNRQIKNSLYFTELLWIKELCENNFGKTEISKHNLLPNDLTITIKKLS
;
A
#
# COMPACT_ATOMS: atom_id res chain seq x y z
N MET A 1 -22.71 8.03 -4.09
CA MET A 1 -22.45 6.67 -3.57
C MET A 1 -21.84 5.85 -4.71
N PHE A 2 -20.52 5.81 -4.80
CA PHE A 2 -19.86 5.04 -5.86
C PHE A 2 -19.83 3.58 -5.42
N PHE A 3 -20.74 2.78 -5.96
CA PHE A 3 -20.70 1.33 -5.82
C PHE A 3 -19.52 0.83 -6.63
N ILE A 4 -18.42 0.47 -5.98
CA ILE A 4 -17.41 -0.42 -6.58
C ILE A 4 -17.93 -1.86 -6.54
N ASN A 5 -19.08 -2.09 -7.10
CA ASN A 5 -19.51 -3.41 -7.56
C ASN A 5 -19.13 -3.58 -9.04
N ASN A 6 -17.93 -3.13 -9.40
CA ASN A 6 -17.45 -3.39 -10.73
C ASN A 6 -16.95 -4.82 -10.74
N ILE A 7 -17.61 -5.68 -11.49
CA ILE A 7 -17.23 -7.08 -11.71
C ILE A 7 -15.74 -7.20 -12.03
N ILE A 8 -15.19 -6.20 -12.72
CA ILE A 8 -13.76 -6.13 -13.05
C ILE A 8 -12.91 -6.06 -11.77
N HIS A 9 -13.26 -5.24 -10.77
CA HIS A 9 -12.52 -5.15 -9.51
C HIS A 9 -12.52 -6.47 -8.75
N ILE A 10 -13.69 -7.11 -8.67
CA ILE A 10 -13.83 -8.42 -8.02
C ILE A 10 -12.94 -9.46 -8.70
N LEU A 11 -12.96 -9.50 -10.03
CA LEU A 11 -12.14 -10.43 -10.81
C LEU A 11 -10.64 -10.16 -10.64
N LEU A 12 -10.21 -8.89 -10.69
CA LEU A 12 -8.81 -8.52 -10.47
C LEU A 12 -8.36 -8.90 -9.05
N ASN A 13 -9.14 -8.56 -8.02
CA ASN A 13 -8.85 -8.92 -6.63
C ASN A 13 -8.72 -10.44 -6.46
N LYS A 14 -9.62 -11.21 -7.06
CA LYS A 14 -9.57 -12.68 -7.01
C LYS A 14 -8.32 -13.24 -7.68
N GLN A 15 -7.93 -12.69 -8.84
CA GLN A 15 -6.72 -13.11 -9.55
C GLN A 15 -5.46 -12.76 -8.77
N ILE A 16 -5.35 -11.53 -8.26
CA ILE A 16 -4.23 -11.08 -7.42
C ILE A 16 -4.12 -11.97 -6.18
N SER A 17 -5.21 -12.14 -5.44
CA SER A 17 -5.23 -12.96 -4.23
C SER A 17 -4.75 -14.38 -4.52
N LYS A 18 -5.21 -15.03 -5.61
CA LYS A 18 -4.77 -16.37 -6.00
C LYS A 18 -3.26 -16.45 -6.25
N VAL A 19 -2.69 -15.45 -6.93
CA VAL A 19 -1.24 -15.38 -7.20
C VAL A 19 -0.45 -15.26 -5.90
N TYR A 20 -0.88 -14.39 -4.99
CA TYR A 20 -0.22 -14.21 -3.68
C TYR A 20 -0.41 -15.42 -2.76
N SER A 21 -1.58 -16.07 -2.72
CA SER A 21 -1.78 -17.31 -1.95
C SER A 21 -0.80 -18.40 -2.37
N LYS A 22 -0.66 -18.66 -3.67
CA LYS A 22 0.32 -19.62 -4.19
C LYS A 22 1.75 -19.25 -3.78
N ARG A 23 2.07 -17.95 -3.82
CA ARG A 23 3.40 -17.47 -3.44
C ARG A 23 3.65 -17.63 -1.94
N PHE A 24 2.67 -17.28 -1.11
CA PHE A 24 2.73 -17.43 0.33
C PHE A 24 2.88 -18.88 0.77
N THR A 25 2.15 -19.81 0.15
CA THR A 25 2.32 -21.26 0.41
C THR A 25 3.75 -21.73 0.17
N ASN A 26 4.44 -21.19 -0.84
CA ASN A 26 5.79 -21.62 -1.20
C ASN A 26 6.89 -20.94 -0.36
N TYR A 27 6.68 -19.71 0.10
CA TYR A 27 7.73 -18.88 0.70
C TYR A 27 7.37 -18.32 2.09
N ASN A 28 6.18 -18.64 2.60
CA ASN A 28 5.68 -18.19 3.91
C ASN A 28 5.82 -16.66 4.12
N ASN A 29 5.99 -16.24 5.37
CA ASN A 29 6.15 -14.86 5.81
C ASN A 29 7.55 -14.29 5.53
N THR A 30 8.02 -14.46 4.30
CA THR A 30 9.29 -13.91 3.82
C THR A 30 9.03 -12.85 2.74
N PRO A 31 10.01 -12.00 2.43
CA PRO A 31 9.90 -11.06 1.31
C PRO A 31 9.54 -11.75 -0.01
N LYS A 32 10.08 -12.94 -0.26
CA LYS A 32 9.74 -13.74 -1.46
C LYS A 32 8.26 -14.13 -1.49
N GLY A 33 7.61 -14.33 -0.35
CA GLY A 33 6.18 -14.63 -0.25
C GLY A 33 5.27 -13.50 -0.75
N VAL A 34 5.77 -12.28 -0.77
CA VAL A 34 5.08 -11.08 -1.27
C VAL A 34 5.81 -10.42 -2.46
N PHE A 35 6.57 -11.21 -3.23
CA PHE A 35 7.29 -10.80 -4.45
C PHE A 35 8.39 -9.73 -4.24
N TRP A 36 8.90 -9.55 -3.04
CA TRP A 36 10.09 -8.73 -2.83
C TRP A 36 11.37 -9.52 -3.06
N ASN A 37 12.36 -8.87 -3.65
CA ASN A 37 13.65 -9.51 -3.96
C ASN A 37 14.50 -9.76 -2.71
N SER A 38 14.38 -8.90 -1.70
CA SER A 38 15.14 -9.00 -0.45
C SER A 38 14.42 -8.31 0.71
N THR A 39 14.76 -8.71 1.94
CA THR A 39 14.33 -8.02 3.17
C THR A 39 14.79 -6.57 3.17
N LEU A 40 16.04 -6.31 2.77
CA LEU A 40 16.59 -4.96 2.73
C LEU A 40 15.76 -4.01 1.86
N SER A 41 15.40 -4.44 0.65
CA SER A 41 14.61 -3.59 -0.26
C SER A 41 13.17 -3.40 0.21
N GLN A 42 12.56 -4.39 0.86
CA GLN A 42 11.25 -4.27 1.46
C GLN A 42 11.28 -3.29 2.65
N ASP A 43 12.19 -3.53 3.58
CA ASP A 43 12.32 -2.73 4.81
C ASP A 43 12.67 -1.27 4.50
N LEU A 44 13.50 -1.03 3.50
CA LEU A 44 13.83 0.33 3.08
C LEU A 44 12.58 1.12 2.64
N ARG A 45 11.71 0.53 1.81
CA ARG A 45 10.45 1.17 1.39
C ARG A 45 9.53 1.46 2.55
N LEU A 46 9.38 0.50 3.45
CA LEU A 46 8.53 0.64 4.63
C LEU A 46 9.08 1.69 5.60
N ASN A 47 10.40 1.75 5.78
CA ASN A 47 11.05 2.79 6.60
C ASN A 47 10.91 4.19 5.99
N ILE A 48 10.99 4.34 4.65
CA ILE A 48 10.71 5.61 3.98
C ILE A 48 9.29 6.08 4.30
N ILE A 49 8.30 5.19 4.23
CA ILE A 49 6.90 5.50 4.57
C ILE A 49 6.77 5.90 6.04
N ILE A 50 7.33 5.13 6.98
CA ILE A 50 7.28 5.46 8.42
C ILE A 50 7.96 6.81 8.69
N ASN A 51 9.15 7.05 8.14
CA ASN A 51 9.84 8.32 8.32
C ASN A 51 9.01 9.49 7.78
N LYS A 52 8.32 9.28 6.66
CA LYS A 52 7.43 10.31 6.11
C LYS A 52 6.25 10.58 7.04
N ILE A 53 5.60 9.56 7.58
CA ILE A 53 4.52 9.72 8.57
C ILE A 53 5.03 10.51 9.78
N LEU A 54 6.16 10.10 10.36
CA LEU A 54 6.74 10.76 11.54
C LEU A 54 7.08 12.22 11.27
N SER A 55 7.55 12.56 10.07
CA SER A 55 7.83 13.96 9.69
C SER A 55 6.57 14.82 9.56
N LEU A 56 5.41 14.23 9.31
CA LEU A 56 4.13 14.91 9.20
C LEU A 56 3.34 14.91 10.51
N CYS A 57 3.69 14.01 11.42
CA CYS A 57 2.97 13.77 12.66
C CYS A 57 3.28 14.87 13.68
N LYS A 58 2.22 15.49 14.23
CA LYS A 58 2.30 16.44 15.36
C LYS A 58 1.62 15.89 16.62
N GLN A 59 1.06 14.71 16.55
CA GLN A 59 0.24 14.10 17.60
C GLN A 59 1.03 13.03 18.35
N ASN A 60 0.63 12.78 19.61
CA ASN A 60 1.24 11.72 20.43
C ASN A 60 0.79 10.32 19.97
N THR A 61 -0.43 10.20 19.45
CA THR A 61 -0.99 8.94 18.95
C THR A 61 -1.63 9.18 17.59
N ILE A 62 -1.40 8.28 16.66
CA ILE A 62 -1.91 8.32 15.29
C ILE A 62 -2.53 6.99 14.89
N SER A 63 -3.37 7.04 13.87
CA SER A 63 -3.96 5.86 13.22
C SER A 63 -3.40 5.67 11.81
N ILE A 64 -3.02 4.42 11.48
CA ILE A 64 -2.48 4.05 10.16
C ILE A 64 -3.29 2.88 9.62
N ALA A 65 -3.79 3.00 8.39
CA ALA A 65 -4.29 1.87 7.61
C ALA A 65 -3.25 1.49 6.55
N ASP A 66 -2.82 0.22 6.59
CA ASP A 66 -1.86 -0.39 5.66
C ASP A 66 -2.62 -1.26 4.66
N ILE A 67 -2.79 -0.77 3.44
CA ILE A 67 -3.54 -1.44 2.38
C ILE A 67 -2.60 -2.32 1.55
N GLY A 68 -2.90 -3.61 1.52
CA GLY A 68 -1.99 -4.64 1.01
C GLY A 68 -0.91 -4.96 2.03
N CYS A 69 -1.31 -5.13 3.30
CA CYS A 69 -0.40 -5.31 4.43
C CYS A 69 0.43 -6.62 4.37
N GLY A 70 0.04 -7.57 3.49
CA GLY A 70 0.68 -8.86 3.37
C GLY A 70 0.76 -9.59 4.70
N TYR A 71 1.93 -10.10 5.06
CA TYR A 71 2.17 -10.79 6.32
C TYR A 71 2.46 -9.85 7.51
N GLY A 72 2.14 -8.55 7.40
CA GLY A 72 2.26 -7.57 8.49
C GLY A 72 3.67 -7.01 8.72
N ARG A 73 4.54 -6.97 7.68
CA ARG A 73 5.93 -6.49 7.85
C ARG A 73 6.02 -5.05 8.35
N LEU A 74 5.12 -4.17 7.90
CA LEU A 74 5.11 -2.77 8.37
C LEU A 74 4.88 -2.69 9.89
N TRP A 75 3.94 -3.49 10.42
CA TRP A 75 3.75 -3.57 11.87
C TRP A 75 4.99 -4.04 12.61
N ASN A 76 5.69 -5.05 12.07
CA ASN A 76 6.92 -5.54 12.69
C ASN A 76 7.99 -4.43 12.76
N ILE A 77 8.15 -3.63 11.71
CA ILE A 77 9.07 -2.49 11.71
C ILE A 77 8.64 -1.42 12.72
N ILE A 78 7.33 -1.16 12.86
CA ILE A 78 6.80 -0.25 13.89
C ILE A 78 7.24 -0.71 15.29
N LYS A 79 7.13 -2.01 15.58
CA LYS A 79 7.61 -2.58 16.84
C LYS A 79 9.13 -2.50 17.00
N GLU A 80 9.89 -2.91 15.98
CA GLU A 80 11.35 -2.83 15.97
C GLU A 80 11.87 -1.41 16.26
N ARG A 81 11.05 -0.39 15.96
CA ARG A 81 11.34 1.03 16.21
C ARG A 81 10.75 1.56 17.53
N ASN A 82 10.13 0.73 18.34
CA ASN A 82 9.44 1.10 19.60
C ASN A 82 8.37 2.19 19.40
N LEU A 83 7.60 2.07 18.32
CA LEU A 83 6.53 3.02 17.96
C LEU A 83 5.13 2.44 18.21
N GLU A 84 5.01 1.21 18.65
CA GLU A 84 3.75 0.47 18.81
C GLU A 84 2.77 1.16 19.76
N THR A 85 3.23 1.84 20.80
CA THR A 85 2.37 2.56 21.75
C THR A 85 1.78 3.85 21.20
N LYS A 86 2.34 4.35 20.08
CA LYS A 86 1.93 5.60 19.42
C LYS A 86 1.06 5.38 18.20
N ILE A 87 0.87 4.14 17.77
CA ILE A 87 0.23 3.84 16.48
C ILE A 87 -0.92 2.85 16.68
N ASN A 88 -2.14 3.26 16.33
CA ASN A 88 -3.26 2.36 16.10
C ASN A 88 -3.16 1.86 14.66
N TYR A 89 -2.92 0.57 14.48
CA TYR A 89 -2.63 -0.01 13.18
C TYR A 89 -3.78 -0.87 12.66
N TYR A 90 -4.16 -0.64 11.41
CA TYR A 90 -5.19 -1.37 10.68
C TYR A 90 -4.57 -1.97 9.41
N GLY A 91 -4.25 -3.27 9.45
CA GLY A 91 -3.74 -3.99 8.28
C GLY A 91 -4.90 -4.51 7.43
N LEU A 92 -4.92 -4.17 6.16
CA LEU A 92 -5.92 -4.64 5.21
C LEU A 92 -5.25 -5.35 4.02
N ASP A 93 -5.80 -6.48 3.64
CA ASP A 93 -5.37 -7.19 2.44
C ASP A 93 -6.57 -7.90 1.79
N ILE A 94 -6.52 -8.09 0.49
CA ILE A 94 -7.52 -8.90 -0.25
C ILE A 94 -7.27 -10.39 -0.12
N ASN A 95 -6.11 -10.78 0.40
CA ASN A 95 -5.69 -12.17 0.54
C ASN A 95 -6.01 -12.71 1.94
N LYS A 96 -6.92 -13.69 1.99
CA LYS A 96 -7.36 -14.33 3.24
C LYS A 96 -6.22 -15.02 4.00
N ASP A 97 -5.25 -15.58 3.29
CA ASP A 97 -4.15 -16.32 3.93
C ASP A 97 -3.25 -15.36 4.71
N PHE A 98 -2.97 -14.17 4.17
CA PHE A 98 -2.23 -13.12 4.88
C PHE A 98 -2.98 -12.63 6.11
N ILE A 99 -4.27 -12.33 5.97
CA ILE A 99 -5.08 -11.85 7.10
C ILE A 99 -5.15 -12.90 8.20
N SER A 100 -5.42 -14.17 7.85
CA SER A 100 -5.43 -15.27 8.82
C SER A 100 -4.08 -15.46 9.52
N PHE A 101 -2.98 -15.34 8.76
CA PHE A 101 -1.63 -15.37 9.33
C PHE A 101 -1.39 -14.24 10.32
N CYS A 102 -1.74 -13.00 9.94
CA CYS A 102 -1.56 -11.83 10.80
C CYS A 102 -2.39 -11.94 12.08
N GLN A 103 -3.67 -12.28 11.98
CA GLN A 103 -4.57 -12.45 13.12
C GLN A 103 -4.09 -13.53 14.10
N LYS A 104 -3.46 -14.60 13.58
CA LYS A 104 -2.92 -15.69 14.42
C LYS A 104 -1.60 -15.32 15.12
N ASN A 105 -0.76 -14.51 14.48
CA ASN A 105 0.63 -14.29 14.91
C ASN A 105 0.87 -12.90 15.52
N ILE A 106 -0.04 -11.96 15.32
CA ILE A 106 0.09 -10.59 15.83
C ILE A 106 -1.10 -10.30 16.74
N ASN A 107 -0.85 -10.36 18.05
CA ASN A 107 -1.86 -10.09 19.07
C ASN A 107 -1.44 -8.85 19.88
N CYS A 108 -1.99 -7.70 19.51
CA CYS A 108 -1.78 -6.42 20.21
C CYS A 108 -3.10 -5.65 20.24
N GLN A 109 -3.37 -4.97 21.37
CA GLN A 109 -4.65 -4.28 21.59
C GLN A 109 -4.97 -3.19 20.55
N ASN A 110 -3.95 -2.54 20.02
CA ASN A 110 -4.05 -1.42 19.07
C ASN A 110 -3.84 -1.85 17.60
N VAL A 111 -4.01 -3.15 17.31
CA VAL A 111 -3.81 -3.72 15.97
C VAL A 111 -5.03 -4.52 15.55
N SER A 112 -5.48 -4.32 14.32
CA SER A 112 -6.47 -5.20 13.69
C SER A 112 -6.08 -5.54 12.26
N PHE A 113 -6.58 -6.69 11.79
CA PHE A 113 -6.38 -7.14 10.42
C PHE A 113 -7.71 -7.57 9.81
N GLU A 114 -8.04 -7.03 8.64
CA GLU A 114 -9.31 -7.23 7.97
C GLU A 114 -9.14 -7.46 6.46
N LEU A 115 -10.06 -8.22 5.87
CA LEU A 115 -10.14 -8.38 4.41
C LEU A 115 -10.70 -7.09 3.80
N GLY A 116 -9.95 -6.50 2.86
CA GLY A 116 -10.43 -5.30 2.19
C GLY A 116 -9.35 -4.54 1.42
N THR A 117 -9.80 -3.49 0.74
CA THR A 117 -8.95 -2.54 -0.02
C THR A 117 -9.03 -1.12 0.52
N PHE A 118 -9.79 -0.88 1.59
CA PHE A 118 -9.91 0.40 2.27
C PHE A 118 -10.43 0.18 3.70
N PRO A 119 -10.08 1.06 4.67
CA PRO A 119 -10.52 0.92 6.06
C PRO A 119 -12.01 1.21 6.22
N SER A 120 -12.65 0.63 7.23
CA SER A 120 -14.07 0.83 7.55
C SER A 120 -14.38 2.22 8.14
N LYS A 121 -13.37 2.93 8.61
CA LYS A 121 -13.45 4.28 9.20
C LYS A 121 -12.30 5.15 8.76
N LYS A 122 -12.42 6.46 8.98
CA LYS A 122 -11.31 7.39 8.75
C LYS A 122 -10.14 7.13 9.67
N VAL A 123 -8.92 7.32 9.14
CA VAL A 123 -7.64 7.19 9.83
C VAL A 123 -6.74 8.36 9.47
N ASP A 124 -5.74 8.66 10.29
CA ASP A 124 -4.82 9.77 10.02
C ASP A 124 -4.02 9.54 8.73
N TYR A 125 -3.44 8.36 8.58
CA TYR A 125 -2.61 8.02 7.43
C TYR A 125 -3.06 6.71 6.77
N ILE A 126 -3.11 6.73 5.46
CA ILE A 126 -3.29 5.50 4.66
C ILE A 126 -2.00 5.26 3.89
N VAL A 127 -1.50 4.03 3.98
CA VAL A 127 -0.26 3.62 3.31
C VAL A 127 -0.49 2.44 2.38
N MET A 128 0.28 2.39 1.28
CA MET A 128 0.22 1.33 0.30
C MET A 128 1.65 1.06 -0.21
N SER A 129 2.26 -0.03 0.27
CA SER A 129 3.63 -0.38 -0.11
C SER A 129 3.67 -1.55 -1.08
N GLY A 130 3.96 -1.27 -2.35
CA GLY A 130 4.01 -2.28 -3.41
C GLY A 130 2.67 -2.84 -3.84
N THR A 131 1.57 -2.30 -3.31
CA THR A 131 0.20 -2.79 -3.47
C THR A 131 -0.24 -2.87 -4.93
N TYR A 132 0.23 -1.94 -5.75
CA TYR A 132 -0.16 -1.83 -7.17
C TYR A 132 0.94 -2.20 -8.16
N ASN A 133 2.05 -2.75 -7.70
CA ASN A 133 3.16 -3.10 -8.58
C ASN A 133 2.87 -4.37 -9.40
N LEU A 134 2.22 -5.37 -8.80
CA LEU A 134 1.82 -6.59 -9.51
C LEU A 134 0.43 -6.42 -10.12
N THR A 135 0.30 -6.72 -11.41
CA THR A 135 -0.98 -6.68 -12.12
C THR A 135 -1.30 -8.03 -12.78
N PRO A 136 -2.56 -8.49 -12.68
CA PRO A 136 -3.02 -9.71 -13.33
C PRO A 136 -3.53 -9.48 -14.77
N THR A 137 -3.49 -8.24 -15.26
CA THR A 137 -3.93 -7.88 -16.60
C THR A 137 -2.82 -7.23 -17.42
N ASN A 138 -2.85 -7.40 -18.74
CA ASN A 138 -1.96 -6.71 -19.67
C ASN A 138 -2.56 -5.38 -20.18
N SER A 139 -3.78 -5.04 -19.78
CA SER A 139 -4.42 -3.78 -20.17
C SER A 139 -4.04 -2.66 -19.22
N LEU A 140 -3.19 -1.76 -19.67
CA LEU A 140 -2.77 -0.56 -18.94
C LEU A 140 -3.98 0.27 -18.49
N LYS A 141 -4.93 0.50 -19.39
CA LYS A 141 -6.16 1.27 -19.11
C LYS A 141 -7.00 0.64 -17.99
N VAL A 142 -7.16 -0.69 -18.00
CA VAL A 142 -7.93 -1.40 -16.97
C VAL A 142 -7.22 -1.31 -15.62
N TRP A 143 -5.89 -1.51 -15.61
CA TRP A 143 -5.12 -1.45 -14.39
C TRP A 143 -5.06 -0.05 -13.77
N GLU A 144 -4.78 0.97 -14.57
CA GLU A 144 -4.75 2.36 -14.10
C GLU A 144 -6.09 2.83 -13.56
N LYS A 145 -7.21 2.42 -14.20
CA LYS A 145 -8.54 2.67 -13.67
C LYS A 145 -8.74 2.01 -12.31
N TYR A 146 -8.37 0.74 -12.16
CA TYR A 146 -8.43 0.02 -10.89
C TYR A 146 -7.62 0.73 -9.79
N VAL A 147 -6.38 1.12 -10.08
CA VAL A 147 -5.53 1.85 -9.14
C VAL A 147 -6.14 3.18 -8.75
N PHE A 148 -6.58 3.97 -9.74
CA PHE A 148 -7.19 5.29 -9.50
C PHE A 148 -8.44 5.21 -8.62
N GLU A 149 -9.35 4.27 -8.89
CA GLU A 149 -10.57 4.10 -8.10
C GLU A 149 -10.26 3.70 -6.65
N ASN A 150 -9.26 2.83 -6.43
CA ASN A 150 -8.80 2.51 -5.07
C ASN A 150 -8.15 3.72 -4.37
N LEU A 151 -7.34 4.51 -5.08
CA LEU A 151 -6.78 5.75 -4.52
C LEU A 151 -7.90 6.73 -4.13
N CYS A 152 -8.94 6.90 -4.96
CA CYS A 152 -10.09 7.75 -4.66
C CYS A 152 -10.82 7.35 -3.38
N LEU A 153 -11.04 6.04 -3.19
CA LEU A 153 -11.70 5.53 -1.98
C LEU A 153 -10.86 5.80 -0.73
N ASN A 154 -9.61 5.43 -0.80
CA ASN A 154 -8.70 5.57 0.32
C ASN A 154 -8.43 7.05 0.65
N TRP A 155 -8.33 7.92 -0.35
CA TRP A 155 -8.20 9.35 -0.13
C TRP A 155 -9.33 9.96 0.70
N LYS A 156 -10.57 9.50 0.51
CA LYS A 156 -11.73 9.95 1.29
C LYS A 156 -11.64 9.57 2.77
N LEU A 157 -10.90 8.49 3.06
CA LEU A 157 -10.77 7.92 4.40
C LEU A 157 -9.47 8.32 5.11
N ALA A 158 -8.56 9.01 4.42
CA ALA A 158 -7.36 9.59 5.01
C ALA A 158 -7.67 10.99 5.55
N ASP A 159 -7.36 11.26 6.82
CA ASP A 159 -7.55 12.58 7.42
C ASP A 159 -6.33 13.50 7.29
N LYS A 160 -5.11 12.94 7.18
CA LYS A 160 -3.85 13.71 7.09
C LYS A 160 -3.14 13.50 5.74
N ALA A 161 -2.85 12.25 5.41
CA ALA A 161 -2.17 11.94 4.16
C ALA A 161 -2.44 10.52 3.67
N LEU A 162 -2.31 10.34 2.35
CA LEU A 162 -2.19 9.05 1.67
C LEU A 162 -0.77 8.94 1.13
N ILE A 163 -0.07 7.84 1.46
CA ILE A 163 1.32 7.61 1.08
C ILE A 163 1.42 6.25 0.38
N PHE A 164 1.93 6.24 -0.83
CA PHE A 164 2.11 4.99 -1.55
C PHE A 164 3.40 4.99 -2.36
N ASN A 165 3.90 3.80 -2.67
CA ASN A 165 5.00 3.67 -3.61
C ASN A 165 4.54 2.96 -4.91
N CYS A 166 5.27 3.24 -5.98
CA CYS A 166 5.07 2.61 -7.27
C CYS A 166 6.39 2.49 -8.03
N LEU A 167 6.44 1.53 -8.95
CA LEU A 167 7.56 1.40 -9.89
C LEU A 167 7.43 2.44 -11.00
N ILE A 168 8.58 2.97 -11.44
CA ILE A 168 8.64 3.95 -12.53
C ILE A 168 9.46 3.48 -13.72
N ASN A 169 9.08 3.99 -14.89
CA ASN A 169 9.88 3.92 -16.11
C ASN A 169 9.68 5.21 -16.92
N GLN A 170 10.41 5.36 -18.02
CA GLN A 170 10.26 6.49 -18.95
C GLN A 170 8.83 6.59 -19.53
N ASN A 171 8.20 5.45 -19.81
CA ASN A 171 6.83 5.35 -20.27
C ASN A 171 6.02 4.41 -19.36
N ARG A 172 4.72 4.69 -19.22
CA ARG A 172 3.77 3.82 -18.54
C ARG A 172 3.65 2.49 -19.29
N GLN A 173 3.85 1.37 -18.58
CA GLN A 173 3.80 0.06 -19.20
C GLN A 173 3.53 -1.06 -18.19
N ILE A 174 3.10 -2.19 -18.72
CA ILE A 174 3.06 -3.46 -17.99
C ILE A 174 4.08 -4.39 -18.64
N LYS A 175 5.03 -4.86 -17.84
CA LYS A 175 6.07 -5.79 -18.29
C LYS A 175 6.25 -6.90 -17.24
N ASN A 176 6.17 -8.15 -17.66
CA ASN A 176 6.30 -9.31 -16.77
C ASN A 176 5.36 -9.23 -15.56
N SER A 177 4.09 -8.87 -15.78
CA SER A 177 3.07 -8.64 -14.75
C SER A 177 3.42 -7.55 -13.73
N LEU A 178 4.41 -6.70 -14.00
CA LEU A 178 4.71 -5.52 -13.21
C LEU A 178 4.23 -4.27 -13.95
N TYR A 179 3.51 -3.43 -13.22
CA TYR A 179 3.10 -2.11 -13.67
C TYR A 179 4.16 -1.08 -13.35
N PHE A 180 4.54 -0.31 -14.35
CA PHE A 180 5.42 0.85 -14.24
C PHE A 180 4.65 2.08 -14.66
N THR A 181 4.64 3.08 -13.80
CA THR A 181 4.09 4.40 -14.12
C THR A 181 5.17 5.33 -14.67
N GLU A 182 4.77 6.51 -15.10
CA GLU A 182 5.64 7.63 -15.47
C GLU A 182 5.56 8.72 -14.39
N LEU A 183 6.69 9.33 -14.06
CA LEU A 183 6.80 10.28 -12.96
C LEU A 183 5.86 11.49 -13.14
N LEU A 184 5.90 12.14 -14.30
CA LEU A 184 5.08 13.33 -14.54
C LEU A 184 3.60 12.98 -14.54
N TRP A 185 3.24 11.90 -15.22
CA TRP A 185 1.85 11.45 -15.29
C TRP A 185 1.25 11.15 -13.91
N ILE A 186 1.93 10.38 -13.07
CA ILE A 186 1.39 10.04 -11.74
C ILE A 186 1.33 11.26 -10.82
N LYS A 187 2.28 12.18 -10.94
CA LYS A 187 2.26 13.44 -10.19
C LYS A 187 1.06 14.27 -10.57
N GLU A 188 0.85 14.53 -11.86
CA GLU A 188 -0.31 15.28 -12.37
C GLU A 188 -1.63 14.61 -12.00
N LEU A 189 -1.73 13.29 -12.14
CA LEU A 189 -2.90 12.54 -11.72
C LEU A 189 -3.25 12.81 -10.25
N CYS A 190 -2.25 12.75 -9.37
CA CYS A 190 -2.46 12.97 -7.94
C CYS A 190 -2.80 14.43 -7.62
N GLU A 191 -2.09 15.39 -8.21
CA GLU A 191 -2.33 16.83 -7.97
C GLU A 191 -3.71 17.27 -8.44
N ASN A 192 -4.14 16.82 -9.62
CA ASN A 192 -5.43 17.18 -10.19
C ASN A 192 -6.63 16.58 -9.46
N ASN A 193 -6.46 15.42 -8.79
CA ASN A 193 -7.59 14.71 -8.19
C ASN A 193 -7.61 14.71 -6.67
N PHE A 194 -6.44 14.89 -6.02
CA PHE A 194 -6.34 14.73 -4.56
C PHE A 194 -5.72 15.94 -3.87
N GLY A 195 -4.85 16.69 -4.52
CA GLY A 195 -4.23 17.90 -3.97
C GLY A 195 -2.71 17.84 -3.88
N LYS A 196 -2.13 18.62 -2.96
CA LYS A 196 -0.67 18.78 -2.88
C LYS A 196 0.08 17.46 -2.76
N THR A 197 0.88 17.17 -3.78
CA THR A 197 1.59 15.90 -3.94
C THR A 197 3.11 16.11 -3.85
N GLU A 198 3.75 15.37 -2.96
CA GLU A 198 5.20 15.30 -2.85
C GLU A 198 5.71 13.96 -3.38
N ILE A 199 6.81 14.01 -4.11
CA ILE A 199 7.48 12.82 -4.64
C ILE A 199 8.86 12.70 -4.01
N SER A 200 9.16 11.52 -3.49
CA SER A 200 10.46 11.16 -2.94
C SER A 200 11.08 10.03 -3.75
N LYS A 201 12.35 10.19 -4.11
CA LYS A 201 13.20 9.15 -4.70
C LYS A 201 14.24 8.72 -3.68
N HIS A 202 14.73 7.50 -3.81
CA HIS A 202 15.80 6.99 -2.96
C HIS A 202 16.87 6.29 -3.81
N ASN A 203 18.15 6.66 -3.60
CA ASN A 203 19.27 6.18 -4.43
C ASN A 203 19.37 4.64 -4.48
N LEU A 204 19.06 3.96 -3.38
CA LEU A 204 19.05 2.49 -3.33
C LEU A 204 17.80 1.84 -3.96
N LEU A 205 16.84 2.66 -4.40
CA LEU A 205 15.60 2.23 -5.04
C LEU A 205 15.34 3.06 -6.31
N PRO A 206 16.23 2.98 -7.32
CA PRO A 206 16.22 3.91 -8.47
C PRO A 206 14.94 3.83 -9.32
N ASN A 207 14.25 2.68 -9.29
CA ASN A 207 13.03 2.47 -10.04
C ASN A 207 11.75 2.60 -9.19
N ASP A 208 11.85 3.17 -8.00
CA ASP A 208 10.73 3.39 -7.10
C ASP A 208 10.49 4.88 -6.86
N LEU A 209 9.21 5.24 -6.74
CA LEU A 209 8.78 6.52 -6.18
C LEU A 209 7.99 6.28 -4.91
N THR A 210 8.19 7.13 -3.90
CA THR A 210 7.24 7.28 -2.81
C THR A 210 6.47 8.58 -3.02
N ILE A 211 5.16 8.46 -3.11
CA ILE A 211 4.22 9.56 -3.35
C ILE A 211 3.49 9.84 -2.05
N THR A 212 3.46 11.11 -1.65
CA THR A 212 2.74 11.59 -0.47
C THR A 212 1.74 12.65 -0.88
N ILE A 213 0.45 12.35 -0.72
CA ILE A 213 -0.64 13.29 -0.95
C ILE A 213 -1.13 13.79 0.41
N LYS A 214 -1.14 15.10 0.62
CA LYS A 214 -1.47 15.70 1.91
C LYS A 214 -2.86 16.33 1.87
N LYS A 215 -3.64 16.13 2.93
CA LYS A 215 -4.83 16.94 3.17
C LYS A 215 -4.41 18.39 3.48
N LEU A 216 -5.19 19.32 2.98
CA LEU A 216 -5.07 20.71 3.40
C LEU A 216 -5.55 20.78 4.86
N SER A 217 -4.69 21.29 5.74
CA SER A 217 -5.02 21.57 7.15
C SER A 217 -5.88 22.81 7.28
#